data_acfea721708822009bb60a897903d15f
#
_entry.id   acfea721708822009bb60a897903d15f
#
_cell.length_a   1.000
_cell.length_b   1.000
_cell.length_c   1.000
_cell.angle_alpha   90.00
_cell.angle_beta   90.00
_cell.angle_gamma   90.00
#
_symmetry.space_group_name_H-M   'P 1'
#
loop_
_entity.id
_entity.type
_entity.pdbx_description
1 polymer ?
#
loop_
_entity_poly.entity_id
_entity_poly.type
_entity_poly.pdbx_seq_one_letter_code
_entity_poly.pdbx_strand_id
1 'polypeptide(L)'
;VAKAKFERTKPHVNIGTIGHIDHGKTTLTAAITKVLHDRYPDVNPYTPFDEIDKAPEEKARGITISIAHVEYQTEARHYAHVDCPGHADYIKNMITGAAQMDGAILVVAATDGPMPQTREHVLLARQVGVPYIVVALNKSDMVDDEELLELVELEVRELLSSQEYPGDDLPVVRVSALKALEGEPEWTDKLMELMNAVDTAIPQPERETDKPFLMPIEDVFTITGRGTVVTGRAERGVLKPNEEVEIVGIKEKSMKTTCTGIEMFRKLLDEARAGENVGLLLRGIKREDVERGMVVVKPGTTTPHTEFEATVYILSKEEGGRHTPFFQNYRPQFYFRTTDVTGVVTLPEGTEMVMPGDNTSMTVKLIQPIAMEENLKFAIREGGRTVGAGRVTKIIK
;
A
#
# COMPACT_ATOMS: atom_id res chain seq x y z
N VAL A 1 20.44 -5.86 25.36
CA VAL A 1 21.15 -6.17 24.12
C VAL A 1 21.04 -4.96 23.21
N ALA A 2 22.16 -4.44 22.72
CA ALA A 2 22.18 -3.33 21.79
C ALA A 2 21.50 -3.78 20.48
N LYS A 3 20.58 -2.96 19.94
CA LYS A 3 19.98 -3.25 18.64
C LYS A 3 21.02 -3.17 17.53
N ALA A 4 20.92 -4.08 16.56
CA ALA A 4 21.77 -4.05 15.37
C ALA A 4 21.50 -2.77 14.57
N LYS A 5 22.53 -2.29 13.88
CA LYS A 5 22.42 -1.17 12.94
C LYS A 5 22.03 -1.71 11.57
N PHE A 6 21.14 -1.00 10.89
CA PHE A 6 20.79 -1.31 9.50
C PHE A 6 21.88 -0.80 8.56
N GLU A 7 22.35 -1.66 7.67
CA GLU A 7 23.35 -1.32 6.65
C GLU A 7 22.69 -1.35 5.27
N ARG A 8 22.80 -0.25 4.53
CA ARG A 8 22.28 -0.10 3.17
C ARG A 8 23.25 -0.67 2.15
N THR A 9 23.31 -1.99 2.06
CA THR A 9 24.25 -2.70 1.15
C THR A 9 23.68 -2.94 -0.24
N LYS A 10 22.36 -2.87 -0.40
CA LYS A 10 21.62 -3.12 -1.66
C LYS A 10 20.56 -2.03 -1.90
N PRO A 11 20.18 -1.82 -3.17
CA PRO A 11 19.01 -0.99 -3.49
C PRO A 11 17.76 -1.48 -2.77
N HIS A 12 16.98 -0.55 -2.22
CA HIS A 12 15.75 -0.84 -1.48
C HIS A 12 14.52 -0.62 -2.34
N VAL A 13 13.61 -1.61 -2.34
CA VAL A 13 12.34 -1.57 -3.07
C VAL A 13 11.22 -2.04 -2.15
N ASN A 14 10.09 -1.34 -2.18
CA ASN A 14 8.87 -1.74 -1.49
C ASN A 14 7.96 -2.49 -2.46
N ILE A 15 7.67 -3.73 -2.14
CA ILE A 15 6.68 -4.51 -2.87
C ILE A 15 5.60 -5.02 -1.94
N GLY A 16 4.55 -5.61 -2.48
CA GLY A 16 3.57 -6.27 -1.64
C GLY A 16 2.65 -7.17 -2.44
N THR A 17 1.88 -7.97 -1.74
CA THR A 17 0.89 -8.87 -2.30
C THR A 17 -0.49 -8.24 -2.29
N ILE A 18 -1.16 -8.28 -3.43
CA ILE A 18 -2.55 -7.86 -3.63
C ILE A 18 -3.34 -8.98 -4.31
N GLY A 19 -4.65 -8.97 -4.22
CA GLY A 19 -5.52 -9.98 -4.85
C GLY A 19 -6.64 -10.44 -3.93
N HIS A 20 -7.47 -11.35 -4.43
CA HIS A 20 -8.66 -11.83 -3.75
C HIS A 20 -8.35 -12.56 -2.44
N ILE A 21 -9.33 -12.62 -1.53
CA ILE A 21 -9.29 -13.47 -0.35
C ILE A 21 -9.09 -14.95 -0.78
N ASP A 22 -8.40 -15.73 0.02
CA ASP A 22 -8.11 -17.16 -0.20
C ASP A 22 -7.30 -17.51 -1.45
N HIS A 23 -6.80 -16.53 -2.21
CA HIS A 23 -5.86 -16.76 -3.31
C HIS A 23 -4.42 -17.05 -2.86
N GLY A 24 -4.14 -16.99 -1.56
CA GLY A 24 -2.87 -17.42 -0.96
C GLY A 24 -1.80 -16.35 -0.85
N LYS A 25 -2.17 -15.06 -0.70
CA LYS A 25 -1.21 -13.94 -0.54
C LYS A 25 -0.26 -14.12 0.62
N THR A 26 -0.78 -14.34 1.82
CA THR A 26 0.02 -14.53 3.03
C THR A 26 0.84 -15.82 2.98
N THR A 27 0.27 -16.89 2.40
CA THR A 27 1.03 -18.13 2.16
C THR A 27 2.19 -17.90 1.20
N LEU A 28 1.97 -17.11 0.13
CA LEU A 28 3.03 -16.74 -0.82
C LEU A 28 4.11 -15.90 -0.13
N THR A 29 3.73 -14.94 0.70
CA THR A 29 4.67 -14.12 1.48
C THR A 29 5.53 -15.00 2.40
N ALA A 30 4.94 -15.92 3.14
CA ALA A 30 5.66 -16.89 3.97
C ALA A 30 6.58 -17.79 3.14
N ALA A 31 6.12 -18.28 2.00
CA ALA A 31 6.90 -19.13 1.10
C ALA A 31 8.11 -18.39 0.52
N ILE A 32 7.96 -17.13 0.12
CA ILE A 32 9.08 -16.28 -0.35
C ILE A 32 10.14 -16.16 0.75
N THR A 33 9.75 -15.84 1.98
CA THR A 33 10.72 -15.72 3.08
C THR A 33 11.43 -17.03 3.36
N LYS A 34 10.71 -18.18 3.27
CA LYS A 34 11.32 -19.50 3.47
C LYS A 34 12.31 -19.86 2.38
N VAL A 35 11.92 -19.75 1.12
CA VAL A 35 12.78 -20.10 -0.02
C VAL A 35 14.03 -19.23 -0.05
N LEU A 36 13.90 -17.93 0.23
CA LEU A 36 15.03 -17.02 0.32
C LEU A 36 15.89 -17.30 1.56
N HIS A 37 15.31 -17.69 2.69
CA HIS A 37 16.06 -18.15 3.86
C HIS A 37 16.88 -19.40 3.55
N ASP A 38 16.27 -20.40 2.93
CA ASP A 38 16.95 -21.66 2.59
C ASP A 38 18.11 -21.43 1.60
N ARG A 39 17.99 -20.42 0.72
CA ARG A 39 19.02 -20.09 -0.28
C ARG A 39 20.09 -19.11 0.23
N TYR A 40 19.71 -18.17 1.07
CA TYR A 40 20.56 -17.09 1.60
C TYR A 40 20.31 -16.90 3.11
N PRO A 41 20.66 -17.89 3.97
CA PRO A 41 20.26 -17.90 5.37
C PRO A 41 20.89 -16.76 6.20
N ASP A 42 22.06 -16.28 5.82
CA ASP A 42 22.80 -15.26 6.57
C ASP A 42 22.10 -13.88 6.54
N VAL A 43 21.26 -13.62 5.52
CA VAL A 43 20.64 -12.31 5.29
C VAL A 43 19.11 -12.34 5.33
N ASN A 44 18.50 -13.52 5.29
CA ASN A 44 17.04 -13.67 5.25
C ASN A 44 16.53 -14.46 6.46
N PRO A 45 15.86 -13.82 7.42
CA PRO A 45 15.09 -14.55 8.43
C PRO A 45 13.86 -15.20 7.79
N TYR A 46 13.55 -16.43 8.16
CA TYR A 46 12.28 -17.04 7.83
C TYR A 46 11.16 -16.45 8.68
N THR A 47 10.08 -16.01 8.05
CA THR A 47 8.88 -15.52 8.72
C THR A 47 7.73 -16.48 8.40
N PRO A 48 7.33 -17.35 9.34
CA PRO A 48 6.24 -18.28 9.13
C PRO A 48 4.89 -17.56 9.04
N PHE A 49 3.89 -18.22 8.46
CA PHE A 49 2.55 -17.71 8.27
C PHE A 49 1.95 -17.09 9.56
N ASP A 50 2.05 -17.80 10.70
CA ASP A 50 1.53 -17.38 12.00
C ASP A 50 2.23 -16.13 12.58
N GLU A 51 3.38 -15.77 12.05
CA GLU A 51 4.10 -14.54 12.40
C GLU A 51 3.78 -13.38 11.46
N ILE A 52 3.18 -13.63 10.31
CA ILE A 52 2.63 -12.62 9.41
C ILE A 52 1.24 -12.23 9.93
N ASP A 53 0.31 -13.17 9.99
CA ASP A 53 -1.03 -13.00 10.56
C ASP A 53 -1.01 -13.28 12.08
N LYS A 54 -0.67 -12.24 12.86
CA LYS A 54 -0.39 -12.36 14.30
C LYS A 54 -1.60 -12.20 15.19
N ALA A 55 -2.56 -11.37 14.77
CA ALA A 55 -3.68 -10.99 15.61
C ALA A 55 -4.58 -12.21 15.93
N PRO A 56 -5.08 -12.33 17.18
CA PRO A 56 -5.98 -13.44 17.53
C PRO A 56 -7.20 -13.52 16.60
N GLU A 57 -7.70 -12.39 16.11
CA GLU A 57 -8.83 -12.32 15.20
C GLU A 57 -8.47 -12.84 13.80
N GLU A 58 -7.28 -12.52 13.30
CA GLU A 58 -6.74 -13.05 12.03
C GLU A 58 -6.61 -14.58 12.09
N LYS A 59 -6.03 -15.09 13.17
CA LYS A 59 -5.89 -16.53 13.39
C LYS A 59 -7.23 -17.26 13.54
N ALA A 60 -8.20 -16.64 14.22
CA ALA A 60 -9.52 -17.22 14.42
C ALA A 60 -10.36 -17.27 13.14
N ARG A 61 -10.19 -16.30 12.26
CA ARG A 61 -10.93 -16.19 10.98
C ARG A 61 -10.18 -16.80 9.79
N GLY A 62 -8.88 -17.02 9.90
CA GLY A 62 -8.02 -17.48 8.81
C GLY A 62 -7.86 -16.47 7.68
N ILE A 63 -8.01 -15.16 7.98
CA ILE A 63 -7.92 -14.07 7.01
C ILE A 63 -7.02 -12.96 7.53
N THR A 64 -6.26 -12.32 6.64
CA THR A 64 -5.47 -11.12 6.95
C THR A 64 -6.39 -9.90 7.12
N ILE A 65 -6.27 -9.22 8.24
CA ILE A 65 -7.03 -8.01 8.59
C ILE A 65 -6.14 -6.78 8.51
N SER A 66 -4.98 -6.85 9.14
CA SER A 66 -4.02 -5.78 9.25
C SER A 66 -2.93 -5.91 8.19
N ILE A 67 -2.27 -4.80 7.87
CA ILE A 67 -1.09 -4.82 7.01
C ILE A 67 0.06 -5.45 7.79
N ALA A 68 0.74 -6.41 7.19
CA ALA A 68 1.99 -6.96 7.73
C ALA A 68 3.19 -6.53 6.89
N HIS A 69 4.30 -6.26 7.53
CA HIS A 69 5.56 -5.90 6.88
C HIS A 69 6.60 -6.98 7.14
N VAL A 70 7.19 -7.48 6.08
CA VAL A 70 8.22 -8.50 6.09
C VAL A 70 9.46 -8.01 5.34
N GLU A 71 10.64 -8.38 5.81
CA GLU A 71 11.93 -8.01 5.20
C GLU A 71 12.57 -9.23 4.58
N TYR A 72 13.10 -9.09 3.38
CA TYR A 72 13.97 -10.09 2.75
C TYR A 72 14.85 -9.50 1.65
N GLN A 73 15.82 -10.28 1.18
CA GLN A 73 16.77 -9.89 0.16
C GLN A 73 16.93 -10.97 -0.91
N THR A 74 17.02 -10.53 -2.17
CA THR A 74 17.59 -11.32 -3.26
C THR A 74 19.08 -11.01 -3.41
N GLU A 75 19.75 -11.59 -4.39
CA GLU A 75 21.13 -11.17 -4.72
C GLU A 75 21.20 -9.67 -5.10
N ALA A 76 20.19 -9.19 -5.81
CA ALA A 76 20.17 -7.84 -6.40
C ALA A 76 19.67 -6.77 -5.42
N ARG A 77 18.68 -7.08 -4.55
CA ARG A 77 17.88 -6.06 -3.86
C ARG A 77 17.51 -6.44 -2.44
N HIS A 78 17.26 -5.41 -1.64
CA HIS A 78 16.59 -5.47 -0.34
C HIS A 78 15.11 -5.09 -0.52
N TYR A 79 14.20 -5.92 -0.01
CA TYR A 79 12.77 -5.70 -0.09
C TYR A 79 12.12 -5.48 1.26
N ALA A 80 11.27 -4.44 1.35
CA ALA A 80 10.21 -4.38 2.32
C ALA A 80 8.94 -4.89 1.63
N HIS A 81 8.37 -5.98 2.15
CA HIS A 81 7.17 -6.61 1.60
C HIS A 81 5.97 -6.29 2.47
N VAL A 82 4.94 -5.78 1.84
CA VAL A 82 3.67 -5.40 2.47
C VAL A 82 2.63 -6.48 2.12
N ASP A 83 2.24 -7.28 3.10
CA ASP A 83 1.14 -8.24 2.93
C ASP A 83 -0.19 -7.55 3.20
N CYS A 84 -1.04 -7.46 2.17
CA CYS A 84 -2.32 -6.74 2.21
C CYS A 84 -3.50 -7.69 2.43
N PRO A 85 -4.52 -7.25 3.21
CA PRO A 85 -5.75 -8.02 3.33
C PRO A 85 -6.46 -8.16 1.99
N GLY A 86 -7.14 -9.30 1.79
CA GLY A 86 -7.91 -9.60 0.57
C GLY A 86 -9.40 -9.35 0.70
N HIS A 87 -9.93 -9.25 1.92
CA HIS A 87 -11.36 -9.12 2.17
C HIS A 87 -11.86 -7.69 1.98
N ALA A 88 -13.03 -7.52 1.38
CA ALA A 88 -13.64 -6.21 1.10
C ALA A 88 -13.81 -5.32 2.33
N ASP A 89 -14.08 -5.90 3.51
CA ASP A 89 -14.23 -5.14 4.76
C ASP A 89 -12.96 -4.40 5.19
N TYR A 90 -11.78 -4.88 4.74
CA TYR A 90 -10.47 -4.34 5.11
C TYR A 90 -9.80 -3.55 4.00
N ILE A 91 -10.58 -3.11 3.01
CA ILE A 91 -10.08 -2.37 1.84
C ILE A 91 -9.29 -1.10 2.21
N LYS A 92 -9.60 -0.47 3.34
CA LYS A 92 -8.83 0.68 3.87
C LYS A 92 -7.37 0.32 4.13
N ASN A 93 -7.15 -0.85 4.71
CA ASN A 93 -5.82 -1.36 4.99
C ASN A 93 -5.11 -1.74 3.68
N MET A 94 -5.85 -2.35 2.73
CA MET A 94 -5.32 -2.62 1.39
C MET A 94 -4.87 -1.34 0.68
N ILE A 95 -5.67 -0.29 0.67
CA ILE A 95 -5.31 1.00 0.06
C ILE A 95 -4.05 1.59 0.72
N THR A 96 -4.00 1.56 2.05
CA THR A 96 -2.84 2.06 2.80
C THR A 96 -1.57 1.26 2.48
N GLY A 97 -1.68 -0.06 2.40
CA GLY A 97 -0.56 -0.93 2.02
C GLY A 97 -0.11 -0.68 0.59
N ALA A 98 -1.05 -0.65 -0.35
CA ALA A 98 -0.75 -0.42 -1.77
C ALA A 98 -0.07 0.94 -2.01
N ALA A 99 -0.47 1.98 -1.30
CA ALA A 99 0.17 3.31 -1.41
C ALA A 99 1.65 3.32 -1.01
N GLN A 100 2.12 2.29 -0.31
CA GLN A 100 3.53 2.15 0.08
C GLN A 100 4.38 1.41 -0.96
N MET A 101 3.78 0.78 -1.96
CA MET A 101 4.46 -0.11 -2.90
C MET A 101 5.09 0.64 -4.07
N ASP A 102 6.28 0.23 -4.44
CA ASP A 102 6.94 0.62 -5.71
C ASP A 102 6.54 -0.33 -6.85
N GLY A 103 6.06 -1.51 -6.50
CA GLY A 103 5.47 -2.51 -7.36
C GLY A 103 4.69 -3.53 -6.55
N ALA A 104 3.79 -4.27 -7.18
CA ALA A 104 2.96 -5.27 -6.53
C ALA A 104 3.08 -6.65 -7.18
N ILE A 105 2.89 -7.69 -6.37
CA ILE A 105 2.65 -9.05 -6.83
C ILE A 105 1.14 -9.28 -6.77
N LEU A 106 0.51 -9.37 -7.92
CA LEU A 106 -0.90 -9.76 -8.02
C LEU A 106 -1.01 -11.28 -7.90
N VAL A 107 -1.65 -11.73 -6.85
CA VAL A 107 -1.85 -13.16 -6.59
C VAL A 107 -3.24 -13.57 -7.05
N VAL A 108 -3.29 -14.46 -8.03
CA VAL A 108 -4.51 -15.03 -8.56
C VAL A 108 -4.44 -16.55 -8.45
N ALA A 109 -5.46 -17.18 -7.87
CA ALA A 109 -5.53 -18.64 -7.85
C ALA A 109 -5.89 -19.16 -9.25
N ALA A 110 -5.09 -20.10 -9.76
CA ALA A 110 -5.33 -20.71 -11.07
C ALA A 110 -6.66 -21.47 -11.13
N THR A 111 -7.14 -21.94 -9.98
CA THR A 111 -8.44 -22.63 -9.84
C THR A 111 -9.65 -21.73 -10.02
N ASP A 112 -9.52 -20.43 -9.72
CA ASP A 112 -10.65 -19.52 -9.60
C ASP A 112 -10.62 -18.38 -10.63
N GLY A 113 -9.43 -18.04 -11.14
CA GLY A 113 -9.22 -16.89 -12.00
C GLY A 113 -9.41 -15.52 -11.29
N PRO A 114 -9.53 -14.43 -12.05
CA PRO A 114 -9.75 -13.10 -11.51
C PRO A 114 -11.14 -12.96 -10.87
N MET A 115 -11.16 -12.75 -9.55
CA MET A 115 -12.35 -12.62 -8.73
C MET A 115 -12.69 -11.13 -8.46
N PRO A 116 -13.85 -10.78 -7.88
CA PRO A 116 -14.25 -9.39 -7.69
C PRO A 116 -13.23 -8.52 -6.95
N GLN A 117 -12.64 -9.00 -5.84
CA GLN A 117 -11.61 -8.23 -5.14
C GLN A 117 -10.29 -8.16 -5.93
N THR A 118 -9.99 -9.13 -6.80
CA THR A 118 -8.85 -9.02 -7.74
C THR A 118 -9.00 -7.78 -8.60
N ARG A 119 -10.18 -7.59 -9.19
CA ARG A 119 -10.49 -6.41 -10.03
C ARG A 119 -10.42 -5.11 -9.25
N GLU A 120 -11.01 -5.08 -8.05
CA GLU A 120 -10.98 -3.91 -7.17
C GLU A 120 -9.55 -3.57 -6.72
N HIS A 121 -8.74 -4.57 -6.37
CA HIS A 121 -7.35 -4.35 -5.95
C HIS A 121 -6.47 -3.80 -7.08
N VAL A 122 -6.64 -4.30 -8.31
CA VAL A 122 -5.89 -3.77 -9.48
C VAL A 122 -6.28 -2.31 -9.75
N LEU A 123 -7.58 -2.01 -9.72
CA LEU A 123 -8.09 -0.64 -9.86
C LEU A 123 -7.51 0.29 -8.80
N LEU A 124 -7.58 -0.11 -7.53
CA LEU A 124 -7.08 0.69 -6.41
C LEU A 124 -5.56 0.87 -6.46
N ALA A 125 -4.82 -0.19 -6.79
CA ALA A 125 -3.38 -0.10 -6.97
C ALA A 125 -3.00 0.93 -8.05
N ARG A 126 -3.74 0.95 -9.16
CA ARG A 126 -3.55 1.97 -10.21
C ARG A 126 -3.82 3.38 -9.69
N GLN A 127 -4.90 3.56 -8.93
CA GLN A 127 -5.31 4.86 -8.39
C GLN A 127 -4.34 5.41 -7.35
N VAL A 128 -3.84 4.58 -6.44
CA VAL A 128 -2.84 5.02 -5.45
C VAL A 128 -1.44 5.15 -6.04
N GLY A 129 -1.26 4.76 -7.31
CA GLY A 129 -0.04 5.00 -8.06
C GLY A 129 1.00 3.89 -7.97
N VAL A 130 0.61 2.63 -7.75
CA VAL A 130 1.51 1.47 -7.92
C VAL A 130 1.86 1.35 -9.41
N PRO A 131 3.12 1.56 -9.79
CA PRO A 131 3.45 1.70 -11.21
C PRO A 131 3.67 0.37 -11.94
N TYR A 132 4.03 -0.69 -11.20
CA TYR A 132 4.42 -1.98 -11.77
C TYR A 132 3.72 -3.14 -11.08
N ILE A 133 3.34 -4.15 -11.86
CA ILE A 133 2.74 -5.40 -11.37
C ILE A 133 3.48 -6.59 -11.98
N VAL A 134 3.72 -7.60 -11.14
CA VAL A 134 4.12 -8.95 -11.53
C VAL A 134 3.01 -9.89 -11.07
N VAL A 135 2.65 -10.88 -11.86
CA VAL A 135 1.56 -11.81 -11.55
C VAL A 135 2.12 -13.14 -11.03
N ALA A 136 1.63 -13.57 -9.88
CA ALA A 136 1.79 -14.91 -9.37
C ALA A 136 0.49 -15.69 -9.59
N LEU A 137 0.47 -16.59 -10.57
CA LEU A 137 -0.63 -17.52 -10.79
C LEU A 137 -0.46 -18.68 -9.81
N ASN A 138 -1.08 -18.53 -8.64
CA ASN A 138 -0.92 -19.42 -7.49
C ASN A 138 -1.84 -20.65 -7.59
N LYS A 139 -1.57 -21.67 -6.79
CA LYS A 139 -2.28 -22.97 -6.80
C LYS A 139 -2.22 -23.66 -8.17
N SER A 140 -1.19 -23.40 -8.95
CA SER A 140 -1.04 -24.02 -10.28
C SER A 140 -0.79 -25.53 -10.20
N ASP A 141 -0.38 -26.04 -9.05
CA ASP A 141 -0.30 -27.49 -8.74
C ASP A 141 -1.66 -28.20 -8.70
N MET A 142 -2.75 -27.45 -8.60
CA MET A 142 -4.12 -27.99 -8.53
C MET A 142 -4.81 -28.05 -9.91
N VAL A 143 -4.17 -27.59 -10.96
CA VAL A 143 -4.73 -27.52 -12.32
C VAL A 143 -3.82 -28.27 -13.27
N ASP A 144 -4.27 -29.44 -13.72
CA ASP A 144 -3.53 -30.29 -14.68
C ASP A 144 -3.80 -29.91 -16.14
N ASP A 145 -4.78 -29.07 -16.39
CA ASP A 145 -5.21 -28.64 -17.73
C ASP A 145 -4.45 -27.37 -18.16
N GLU A 146 -3.55 -27.54 -19.12
CA GLU A 146 -2.73 -26.43 -19.65
C GLU A 146 -3.59 -25.36 -20.35
N GLU A 147 -4.64 -25.75 -21.07
CA GLU A 147 -5.54 -24.80 -21.76
C GLU A 147 -6.28 -23.92 -20.73
N LEU A 148 -6.64 -24.49 -19.59
CA LEU A 148 -7.28 -23.74 -18.51
C LEU A 148 -6.30 -22.75 -17.86
N LEU A 149 -5.04 -23.15 -17.64
CA LEU A 149 -4.02 -22.25 -17.13
C LEU A 149 -3.77 -21.07 -18.08
N GLU A 150 -3.68 -21.32 -19.38
CA GLU A 150 -3.53 -20.29 -20.41
C GLU A 150 -4.74 -19.34 -20.46
N LEU A 151 -5.95 -19.87 -20.31
CA LEU A 151 -7.18 -19.07 -20.29
C LEU A 151 -7.20 -18.13 -19.09
N VAL A 152 -6.89 -18.63 -17.90
CA VAL A 152 -6.83 -17.80 -16.68
C VAL A 152 -5.74 -16.73 -16.80
N GLU A 153 -4.58 -17.07 -17.36
CA GLU A 153 -3.53 -16.09 -17.62
C GLU A 153 -4.02 -14.99 -18.57
N LEU A 154 -4.72 -15.34 -19.66
CA LEU A 154 -5.29 -14.37 -20.59
C LEU A 154 -6.29 -13.43 -19.90
N GLU A 155 -7.20 -13.96 -19.09
CA GLU A 155 -8.16 -13.15 -18.33
C GLU A 155 -7.47 -12.16 -17.38
N VAL A 156 -6.37 -12.56 -16.73
CA VAL A 156 -5.58 -11.68 -15.86
C VAL A 156 -4.91 -10.58 -16.69
N ARG A 157 -4.35 -10.91 -17.86
CA ARG A 157 -3.73 -9.94 -18.75
C ARG A 157 -4.73 -8.91 -19.29
N GLU A 158 -5.93 -9.36 -19.67
CA GLU A 158 -7.03 -8.48 -20.08
C GLU A 158 -7.47 -7.54 -18.96
N LEU A 159 -7.61 -8.07 -17.73
CA LEU A 159 -7.91 -7.25 -16.57
C LEU A 159 -6.85 -6.16 -16.35
N LEU A 160 -5.57 -6.51 -16.40
CA LEU A 160 -4.48 -5.55 -16.21
C LEU A 160 -4.45 -4.50 -17.32
N SER A 161 -4.66 -4.90 -18.58
CA SER A 161 -4.75 -3.99 -19.72
C SER A 161 -5.93 -3.02 -19.59
N SER A 162 -7.07 -3.47 -19.05
CA SER A 162 -8.25 -2.62 -18.81
C SER A 162 -7.99 -1.54 -17.77
N GLN A 163 -6.99 -1.72 -16.91
CA GLN A 163 -6.56 -0.76 -15.88
C GLN A 163 -5.27 -0.03 -16.26
N GLU A 164 -4.96 0.04 -17.56
CA GLU A 164 -3.80 0.74 -18.11
C GLU A 164 -2.43 0.22 -17.64
N TYR A 165 -2.34 -1.04 -17.22
CA TYR A 165 -1.07 -1.74 -17.11
C TYR A 165 -0.73 -2.43 -18.43
N PRO A 166 0.55 -2.64 -18.78
CA PRO A 166 0.95 -3.33 -20.01
C PRO A 166 0.72 -4.84 -19.89
N GLY A 167 -0.56 -5.27 -19.85
CA GLY A 167 -0.96 -6.65 -19.54
C GLY A 167 -0.31 -7.72 -20.42
N ASP A 168 -0.07 -7.43 -21.70
CA ASP A 168 0.57 -8.36 -22.62
C ASP A 168 2.06 -8.61 -22.32
N ASP A 169 2.75 -7.60 -21.78
CA ASP A 169 4.20 -7.63 -21.53
C ASP A 169 4.58 -7.97 -20.09
N LEU A 170 3.60 -8.00 -19.18
CA LEU A 170 3.85 -8.26 -17.75
C LEU A 170 4.26 -9.71 -17.52
N PRO A 171 5.24 -9.97 -16.61
CA PRO A 171 5.57 -11.33 -16.24
C PRO A 171 4.42 -11.99 -15.48
N VAL A 172 4.07 -13.19 -15.90
CA VAL A 172 3.15 -14.10 -15.18
C VAL A 172 3.93 -15.35 -14.85
N VAL A 173 4.06 -15.69 -13.58
CA VAL A 173 4.77 -16.86 -13.10
C VAL A 173 3.78 -17.81 -12.41
N ARG A 174 3.73 -19.05 -12.88
CA ARG A 174 2.94 -20.11 -12.27
C ARG A 174 3.63 -20.63 -11.04
N VAL A 175 2.96 -20.57 -9.90
CA VAL A 175 3.53 -20.96 -8.60
C VAL A 175 2.54 -21.82 -7.81
N SER A 176 3.07 -22.56 -6.85
CA SER A 176 2.32 -23.12 -5.73
C SER A 176 3.02 -22.69 -4.45
N ALA A 177 2.45 -21.70 -3.78
CA ALA A 177 2.99 -21.16 -2.54
C ALA A 177 3.05 -22.24 -1.44
N LEU A 178 2.02 -23.08 -1.36
CA LEU A 178 1.96 -24.15 -0.36
C LEU A 178 3.05 -25.22 -0.61
N LYS A 179 3.19 -25.69 -1.84
CA LYS A 179 4.19 -26.70 -2.22
C LYS A 179 5.62 -26.17 -2.08
N ALA A 180 5.84 -24.91 -2.41
CA ALA A 180 7.12 -24.25 -2.18
C ALA A 180 7.44 -24.15 -0.69
N LEU A 181 6.44 -23.85 0.15
CA LEU A 181 6.57 -23.80 1.61
C LEU A 181 6.88 -25.20 2.20
N GLU A 182 6.33 -26.25 1.61
CA GLU A 182 6.64 -27.65 1.94
C GLU A 182 8.04 -28.08 1.47
N GLY A 183 8.70 -27.28 0.64
CA GLY A 183 10.06 -27.50 0.16
C GLY A 183 10.15 -28.40 -1.08
N GLU A 184 9.07 -28.53 -1.85
CA GLU A 184 9.09 -29.26 -3.13
C GLU A 184 9.97 -28.53 -4.17
N PRO A 185 11.02 -29.17 -4.72
CA PRO A 185 12.05 -28.49 -5.53
C PRO A 185 11.49 -27.75 -6.75
N GLU A 186 10.55 -28.31 -7.46
CA GLU A 186 9.90 -27.69 -8.63
C GLU A 186 9.29 -26.33 -8.25
N TRP A 187 8.55 -26.30 -7.16
CA TRP A 187 7.82 -25.10 -6.74
C TRP A 187 8.71 -24.07 -6.03
N THR A 188 9.79 -24.51 -5.38
CA THR A 188 10.82 -23.59 -4.87
C THR A 188 11.57 -22.90 -6.01
N ASP A 189 11.85 -23.60 -7.11
CA ASP A 189 12.45 -23.02 -8.32
C ASP A 189 11.51 -22.06 -9.01
N LYS A 190 10.22 -22.36 -9.09
CA LYS A 190 9.19 -21.45 -9.60
C LYS A 190 9.04 -20.18 -8.75
N LEU A 191 9.22 -20.29 -7.45
CA LEU A 191 9.21 -19.14 -6.57
C LEU A 191 10.45 -18.26 -6.77
N MET A 192 11.61 -18.87 -7.04
CA MET A 192 12.82 -18.11 -7.43
C MET A 192 12.65 -17.45 -8.80
N GLU A 193 11.96 -18.08 -9.74
CA GLU A 193 11.58 -17.48 -11.02
C GLU A 193 10.70 -16.24 -10.81
N LEU A 194 9.70 -16.31 -9.89
CA LEU A 194 8.88 -15.16 -9.50
C LEU A 194 9.74 -14.03 -8.93
N MET A 195 10.67 -14.32 -8.02
CA MET A 195 11.53 -13.30 -7.44
C MET A 195 12.49 -12.68 -8.46
N ASN A 196 12.98 -13.48 -9.42
CA ASN A 196 13.77 -12.95 -10.54
C ASN A 196 12.91 -12.04 -11.45
N ALA A 197 11.66 -12.39 -11.69
CA ALA A 197 10.73 -11.53 -12.43
C ALA A 197 10.48 -10.20 -11.69
N VAL A 198 10.34 -10.22 -10.36
CA VAL A 198 10.24 -9.01 -9.52
C VAL A 198 11.51 -8.16 -9.61
N ASP A 199 12.70 -8.79 -9.50
CA ASP A 199 13.98 -8.08 -9.61
C ASP A 199 14.17 -7.37 -10.97
N THR A 200 13.65 -7.94 -12.05
CA THR A 200 13.87 -7.46 -13.41
C THR A 200 12.76 -6.54 -13.92
N ALA A 201 11.50 -6.84 -13.62
CA ALA A 201 10.35 -6.10 -14.14
C ALA A 201 10.03 -4.82 -13.35
N ILE A 202 10.42 -4.75 -12.06
CA ILE A 202 10.23 -3.55 -11.26
C ILE A 202 11.54 -2.77 -11.26
N PRO A 203 11.62 -1.60 -11.90
CA PRO A 203 12.85 -0.80 -11.93
C PRO A 203 13.19 -0.24 -10.55
N GLN A 204 14.43 0.19 -10.37
CA GLN A 204 14.83 0.89 -9.15
C GLN A 204 14.08 2.22 -9.05
N PRO A 205 13.30 2.45 -7.98
CA PRO A 205 12.52 3.67 -7.85
C PRO A 205 13.41 4.90 -7.66
N GLU A 206 13.03 6.00 -8.31
CA GLU A 206 13.61 7.30 -8.00
C GLU A 206 13.08 7.79 -6.65
N ARG A 207 13.99 8.33 -5.80
CA ARG A 207 13.66 8.79 -4.46
C ARG A 207 13.86 10.30 -4.34
N GLU A 208 12.81 11.02 -3.99
CA GLU A 208 12.83 12.47 -3.79
C GLU A 208 13.49 12.85 -2.46
N THR A 209 14.78 12.57 -2.32
CA THR A 209 15.54 12.83 -1.09
C THR A 209 15.82 14.31 -0.85
N ASP A 210 15.81 15.14 -1.90
CA ASP A 210 16.13 16.57 -1.84
C ASP A 210 14.94 17.43 -1.38
N LYS A 211 13.73 16.87 -1.35
CA LYS A 211 12.54 17.56 -0.86
C LYS A 211 12.47 17.54 0.67
N PRO A 212 11.71 18.48 1.29
CA PRO A 212 11.43 18.42 2.72
C PRO A 212 10.81 17.10 3.14
N PHE A 213 11.25 16.55 4.27
CA PHE A 213 10.76 15.26 4.77
C PHE A 213 9.24 15.26 4.98
N LEU A 214 8.60 14.19 4.54
CA LEU A 214 7.20 13.90 4.77
C LEU A 214 6.99 12.39 4.90
N MET A 215 6.33 11.97 5.99
CA MET A 215 5.94 10.58 6.24
C MET A 215 4.50 10.52 6.73
N PRO A 216 3.56 9.92 5.97
CA PRO A 216 2.22 9.61 6.46
C PRO A 216 2.28 8.59 7.59
N ILE A 217 1.49 8.82 8.65
CA ILE A 217 1.40 7.91 9.79
C ILE A 217 0.43 6.78 9.46
N GLU A 218 0.94 5.56 9.53
CA GLU A 218 0.17 4.33 9.34
C GLU A 218 -0.31 3.74 10.65
N ASP A 219 0.58 3.68 11.64
CA ASP A 219 0.27 3.14 12.96
C ASP A 219 1.01 3.87 14.07
N VAL A 220 0.50 3.73 15.31
CA VAL A 220 1.01 4.41 16.50
C VAL A 220 1.14 3.42 17.64
N PHE A 221 2.33 3.29 18.17
CA PHE A 221 2.66 2.40 19.29
C PHE A 221 3.21 3.17 20.48
N THR A 222 3.06 2.58 21.65
CA THR A 222 3.75 3.03 22.86
C THR A 222 4.78 2.00 23.27
N ILE A 223 6.03 2.42 23.43
CA ILE A 223 7.09 1.57 23.97
C ILE A 223 7.32 2.01 25.42
N THR A 224 7.07 1.09 26.36
CA THR A 224 7.26 1.33 27.79
C THR A 224 8.68 1.84 28.09
N GLY A 225 8.79 3.00 28.74
CA GLY A 225 10.07 3.64 29.07
C GLY A 225 10.78 4.37 27.93
N ARG A 226 10.22 4.35 26.68
CA ARG A 226 10.80 5.04 25.54
C ARG A 226 9.91 6.15 24.95
N GLY A 227 8.59 5.96 24.96
CA GLY A 227 7.63 6.93 24.44
C GLY A 227 6.80 6.44 23.27
N THR A 228 6.26 7.36 22.49
CA THR A 228 5.40 7.08 21.35
C THR A 228 6.23 6.87 20.08
N VAL A 229 5.94 5.81 19.36
CA VAL A 229 6.52 5.50 18.06
C VAL A 229 5.40 5.58 17.00
N VAL A 230 5.66 6.29 15.93
CA VAL A 230 4.80 6.33 14.74
C VAL A 230 5.50 5.62 13.60
N THR A 231 4.76 4.84 12.84
CA THR A 231 5.28 4.11 11.69
C THR A 231 4.66 4.60 10.39
N GLY A 232 5.40 4.47 9.32
CA GLY A 232 4.95 4.78 7.97
C GLY A 232 6.08 4.67 6.96
N ARG A 233 5.74 4.86 5.70
CA ARG A 233 6.71 5.00 4.62
C ARG A 233 7.10 6.47 4.47
N ALA A 234 8.38 6.79 4.50
CA ALA A 234 8.85 8.11 4.14
C ALA A 234 8.52 8.38 2.66
N GLU A 235 7.62 9.31 2.41
CA GLU A 235 7.16 9.66 1.05
C GLU A 235 8.25 10.41 0.30
N ARG A 236 8.91 11.35 0.99
CA ARG A 236 9.99 12.19 0.46
C ARG A 236 10.94 12.68 1.55
N GLY A 237 12.10 13.16 1.15
CA GLY A 237 13.09 13.80 2.02
C GLY A 237 13.94 12.83 2.82
N VAL A 238 14.71 13.40 3.74
CA VAL A 238 15.57 12.71 4.71
C VAL A 238 15.33 13.28 6.08
N LEU A 239 15.29 12.43 7.11
CA LEU A 239 15.19 12.82 8.52
C LEU A 239 16.28 12.12 9.31
N LYS A 240 16.96 12.87 10.16
CA LYS A 240 17.99 12.35 11.10
C LYS A 240 17.47 12.35 12.54
N PRO A 241 18.00 11.45 13.39
CA PRO A 241 17.74 11.53 14.84
C PRO A 241 18.12 12.89 15.41
N ASN A 242 17.32 13.36 16.37
CA ASN A 242 17.41 14.65 17.04
C ASN A 242 17.01 15.86 16.18
N GLU A 243 16.47 15.67 15.02
CA GLU A 243 15.83 16.74 14.25
C GLU A 243 14.42 17.03 14.74
N GLU A 244 14.03 18.30 14.66
CA GLU A 244 12.66 18.75 14.93
C GLU A 244 11.74 18.35 13.79
N VAL A 245 10.56 17.86 14.15
CA VAL A 245 9.48 17.49 13.21
C VAL A 245 8.18 18.13 13.66
N GLU A 246 7.25 18.25 12.73
CA GLU A 246 5.89 18.71 12.96
C GLU A 246 4.89 17.64 12.55
N ILE A 247 3.85 17.43 13.36
CA ILE A 247 2.77 16.48 13.10
C ILE A 247 1.56 17.30 12.66
N VAL A 248 1.05 17.00 11.46
CA VAL A 248 0.03 17.80 10.75
C VAL A 248 -1.13 16.92 10.31
N GLY A 249 -2.34 17.47 10.35
CA GLY A 249 -3.56 16.84 9.85
C GLY A 249 -4.48 16.32 10.94
N ILE A 250 -5.72 16.00 10.58
CA ILE A 250 -6.83 15.54 11.45
C ILE A 250 -7.23 16.59 12.52
N LYS A 251 -6.27 17.21 13.16
CA LYS A 251 -6.47 18.30 14.12
C LYS A 251 -6.13 19.65 13.47
N GLU A 252 -6.80 20.70 13.87
CA GLU A 252 -6.56 22.06 13.37
C GLU A 252 -5.17 22.58 13.74
N LYS A 253 -4.67 22.20 14.91
CA LYS A 253 -3.36 22.62 15.40
C LYS A 253 -2.33 21.52 15.18
N SER A 254 -1.26 21.89 14.50
CA SER A 254 -0.07 21.05 14.39
C SER A 254 0.71 20.99 15.73
N MET A 255 1.51 19.94 15.87
CA MET A 255 2.35 19.71 17.04
C MET A 255 3.81 19.59 16.62
N LYS A 256 4.69 20.32 17.28
CA LYS A 256 6.14 20.20 17.09
C LYS A 256 6.74 19.28 18.13
N THR A 257 7.67 18.45 17.69
CA THR A 257 8.41 17.53 18.54
C THR A 257 9.79 17.21 17.96
N THR A 258 10.57 16.41 18.66
CA THR A 258 11.87 15.93 18.18
C THR A 258 11.80 14.44 17.93
N CYS A 259 12.27 14.00 16.76
CA CYS A 259 12.51 12.59 16.47
C CYS A 259 13.79 12.14 17.17
N THR A 260 13.70 11.31 18.20
CA THR A 260 14.86 10.88 18.99
C THR A 260 15.48 9.58 18.53
N GLY A 261 14.83 8.83 17.66
CA GLY A 261 15.33 7.57 17.14
C GLY A 261 14.56 7.13 15.91
N ILE A 262 15.23 6.40 15.07
CA ILE A 262 14.68 5.86 13.81
C ILE A 262 15.01 4.39 13.73
N GLU A 263 14.01 3.56 13.43
CA GLU A 263 14.16 2.12 13.32
C GLU A 263 13.47 1.61 12.04
N MET A 264 14.06 0.59 11.44
CA MET A 264 13.47 -0.19 10.35
C MET A 264 13.72 -1.68 10.62
N PHE A 265 12.66 -2.51 10.61
CA PHE A 265 12.76 -3.94 10.93
C PHE A 265 13.54 -4.24 12.21
N ARG A 266 13.26 -3.47 13.28
CA ARG A 266 13.92 -3.55 14.61
C ARG A 266 15.41 -3.23 14.63
N LYS A 267 15.98 -2.72 13.51
CA LYS A 267 17.34 -2.23 13.40
C LYS A 267 17.39 -0.71 13.48
N LEU A 268 18.44 -0.16 14.09
CA LEU A 268 18.63 1.30 14.19
C LEU A 268 19.09 1.89 12.85
N LEU A 269 18.57 3.06 12.53
CA LEU A 269 18.95 3.86 11.36
C LEU A 269 19.61 5.17 11.79
N ASP A 270 20.65 5.59 11.07
CA ASP A 270 21.25 6.91 11.20
C ASP A 270 20.40 8.01 10.58
N GLU A 271 19.55 7.66 9.65
CA GLU A 271 18.59 8.55 9.01
C GLU A 271 17.45 7.74 8.35
N ALA A 272 16.27 8.33 8.23
CA ALA A 272 15.18 7.84 7.37
C ALA A 272 15.30 8.51 6.02
N ARG A 273 15.17 7.74 4.93
CA ARG A 273 15.18 8.25 3.55
C ARG A 273 13.85 7.99 2.86
N ALA A 274 13.52 8.84 1.90
CA ALA A 274 12.39 8.62 1.00
C ALA A 274 12.33 7.18 0.49
N GLY A 275 11.17 6.54 0.60
CA GLY A 275 10.93 5.16 0.22
C GLY A 275 11.10 4.13 1.34
N GLU A 276 11.67 4.47 2.47
CA GLU A 276 11.86 3.54 3.58
C GLU A 276 10.65 3.49 4.51
N ASN A 277 10.26 2.27 4.92
CA ASN A 277 9.25 2.05 5.95
C ASN A 277 9.93 2.09 7.33
N VAL A 278 9.65 3.12 8.10
CA VAL A 278 10.36 3.40 9.35
C VAL A 278 9.43 3.62 10.53
N GLY A 279 9.95 3.36 11.72
CA GLY A 279 9.37 3.79 12.98
C GLY A 279 10.15 4.98 13.53
N LEU A 280 9.47 6.07 13.84
CA LEU A 280 10.02 7.29 14.42
C LEU A 280 9.64 7.39 15.88
N LEU A 281 10.64 7.46 16.76
CA LEU A 281 10.44 7.70 18.21
C LEU A 281 10.31 9.19 18.45
N LEU A 282 9.17 9.63 18.98
CA LEU A 282 8.81 11.03 19.18
C LEU A 282 8.90 11.41 20.67
N ARG A 283 9.58 12.51 20.96
CA ARG A 283 9.78 13.01 22.33
C ARG A 283 8.53 13.71 22.86
N GLY A 284 8.06 13.29 24.05
CA GLY A 284 7.01 14.03 24.77
C GLY A 284 5.63 13.99 24.12
N ILE A 285 5.42 13.17 23.11
CA ILE A 285 4.13 12.95 22.47
C ILE A 285 3.45 11.74 23.12
N LYS A 286 2.20 11.90 23.50
CA LYS A 286 1.36 10.80 23.99
C LYS A 286 0.69 10.09 22.80
N ARG A 287 0.33 8.82 23.02
CA ARG A 287 -0.33 8.03 21.98
C ARG A 287 -1.66 8.66 21.51
N GLU A 288 -2.43 9.24 22.43
CA GLU A 288 -3.71 9.91 22.15
C GLU A 288 -3.58 11.24 21.38
N ASP A 289 -2.37 11.79 21.31
CA ASP A 289 -2.12 13.03 20.57
C ASP A 289 -1.99 12.78 19.06
N VAL A 290 -1.62 11.57 18.67
CA VAL A 290 -1.26 11.19 17.29
C VAL A 290 -2.12 10.01 16.84
N GLU A 291 -2.56 10.07 15.60
CA GLU A 291 -3.36 9.02 15.00
C GLU A 291 -3.02 8.79 13.52
N ARG A 292 -3.44 7.66 13.00
CA ARG A 292 -3.35 7.33 11.58
C ARG A 292 -4.01 8.42 10.73
N GLY A 293 -3.36 8.82 9.66
CA GLY A 293 -3.82 9.88 8.77
C GLY A 293 -3.17 11.24 8.99
N MET A 294 -2.54 11.45 10.14
CA MET A 294 -1.61 12.56 10.31
C MET A 294 -0.32 12.30 9.53
N VAL A 295 0.45 13.34 9.28
CA VAL A 295 1.78 13.24 8.66
C VAL A 295 2.85 13.82 9.56
N VAL A 296 4.04 13.23 9.52
CA VAL A 296 5.25 13.79 10.13
C VAL A 296 6.00 14.53 9.03
N VAL A 297 6.28 15.81 9.24
CA VAL A 297 6.90 16.68 8.24
C VAL A 297 8.06 17.48 8.83
N LYS A 298 8.92 18.00 7.97
CA LYS A 298 9.84 19.08 8.34
C LYS A 298 9.01 20.29 8.75
N PRO A 299 9.30 20.96 9.90
CA PRO A 299 8.48 22.06 10.39
C PRO A 299 8.22 23.15 9.35
N GLY A 300 6.95 23.57 9.25
CA GLY A 300 6.52 24.65 8.37
C GLY A 300 6.44 24.32 6.87
N THR A 301 6.56 23.05 6.48
CA THR A 301 6.55 22.67 5.05
C THR A 301 5.21 22.17 4.53
N THR A 302 4.29 21.83 5.40
CA THR A 302 2.94 21.33 5.06
C THR A 302 1.94 21.86 6.06
N THR A 303 0.75 22.18 5.59
CA THR A 303 -0.37 22.68 6.39
C THR A 303 -1.62 21.80 6.26
N PRO A 304 -2.48 21.76 7.29
CA PRO A 304 -3.77 21.05 7.17
C PRO A 304 -4.79 21.91 6.44
N HIS A 305 -5.62 21.28 5.62
CA HIS A 305 -6.62 21.92 4.79
C HIS A 305 -7.96 21.18 4.84
N THR A 306 -9.05 21.94 4.70
CA THR A 306 -10.41 21.39 4.72
C THR A 306 -11.18 21.61 3.42
N GLU A 307 -10.71 22.51 2.53
CA GLU A 307 -11.45 22.85 1.32
C GLU A 307 -10.52 22.95 0.11
N PHE A 308 -10.88 22.27 -0.97
CA PHE A 308 -10.06 22.21 -2.17
C PHE A 308 -10.90 22.00 -3.43
N GLU A 309 -10.34 22.40 -4.57
CA GLU A 309 -10.81 22.00 -5.91
C GLU A 309 -10.09 20.75 -6.38
N ALA A 310 -10.79 19.89 -7.09
CA ALA A 310 -10.24 18.67 -7.63
C ALA A 310 -10.76 18.36 -9.03
N THR A 311 -9.95 17.67 -9.83
CA THR A 311 -10.41 16.95 -11.01
C THR A 311 -10.58 15.50 -10.66
N VAL A 312 -11.75 14.92 -11.00
CA VAL A 312 -12.12 13.56 -10.63
C VAL A 312 -12.66 12.79 -11.82
N TYR A 313 -12.43 11.49 -11.81
CA TYR A 313 -13.08 10.52 -12.67
C TYR A 313 -14.02 9.67 -11.81
N ILE A 314 -15.26 9.58 -12.23
CA ILE A 314 -16.29 8.76 -11.57
C ILE A 314 -16.38 7.43 -12.31
N LEU A 315 -16.11 6.33 -11.59
CA LEU A 315 -16.10 4.99 -12.17
C LEU A 315 -17.45 4.65 -12.78
N SER A 316 -17.42 4.05 -13.95
CA SER A 316 -18.59 3.51 -14.63
C SER A 316 -19.15 2.29 -13.86
N LYS A 317 -20.35 1.87 -14.23
CA LYS A 317 -20.97 0.66 -13.67
C LYS A 317 -20.15 -0.58 -13.97
N GLU A 318 -19.60 -0.68 -15.17
CA GLU A 318 -18.77 -1.78 -15.66
C GLU A 318 -17.46 -1.89 -14.88
N GLU A 319 -16.94 -0.75 -14.41
CA GLU A 319 -15.75 -0.66 -13.55
C GLU A 319 -16.05 -0.94 -12.06
N GLY A 320 -17.29 -1.29 -11.73
CA GLY A 320 -17.73 -1.53 -10.34
C GLY A 320 -18.13 -0.27 -9.56
N GLY A 321 -18.25 0.86 -10.25
CA GLY A 321 -18.65 2.13 -9.69
C GLY A 321 -20.15 2.26 -9.39
N ARG A 322 -20.65 3.48 -9.36
CA ARG A 322 -22.05 3.79 -9.14
C ARG A 322 -22.92 3.36 -10.35
N HIS A 323 -24.19 3.06 -10.06
CA HIS A 323 -25.21 2.77 -11.09
C HIS A 323 -26.08 3.99 -11.39
N THR A 324 -26.02 5.02 -10.54
CA THR A 324 -26.86 6.21 -10.61
C THR A 324 -26.00 7.46 -10.51
N PRO A 325 -26.44 8.58 -11.08
CA PRO A 325 -25.76 9.86 -10.91
C PRO A 325 -25.76 10.31 -9.44
N PHE A 326 -24.86 11.24 -9.12
CA PHE A 326 -24.96 11.99 -7.87
C PHE A 326 -25.15 13.48 -8.16
N PHE A 327 -25.62 14.18 -7.15
CA PHE A 327 -26.04 15.58 -7.24
C PHE A 327 -25.26 16.45 -6.28
N GLN A 328 -25.56 17.73 -6.30
CA GLN A 328 -25.05 18.70 -5.35
C GLN A 328 -25.20 18.21 -3.89
N ASN A 329 -24.18 18.51 -3.05
CA ASN A 329 -24.10 18.08 -1.66
C ASN A 329 -23.92 16.57 -1.45
N TYR A 330 -23.43 15.85 -2.45
CA TYR A 330 -22.99 14.46 -2.30
C TYR A 330 -21.93 14.33 -1.21
N ARG A 331 -22.02 13.30 -0.37
CA ARG A 331 -21.18 13.13 0.83
C ARG A 331 -20.49 11.78 0.92
N PRO A 332 -19.51 11.49 0.06
CA PRO A 332 -18.72 10.25 0.12
C PRO A 332 -17.55 10.36 1.10
N GLN A 333 -16.78 9.25 1.19
CA GLN A 333 -15.50 9.19 1.86
C GLN A 333 -14.37 9.52 0.87
N PHE A 334 -13.49 10.43 1.26
CA PHE A 334 -12.28 10.78 0.51
C PHE A 334 -11.06 10.15 1.18
N TYR A 335 -10.37 9.29 0.45
CA TYR A 335 -9.20 8.55 0.92
C TYR A 335 -7.93 9.26 0.51
N PHE A 336 -7.21 9.80 1.50
CA PHE A 336 -5.92 10.44 1.33
C PHE A 336 -4.85 9.66 2.08
N ARG A 337 -3.79 9.24 1.40
CA ARG A 337 -2.66 8.52 2.01
C ARG A 337 -3.13 7.35 2.89
N THR A 338 -3.12 7.53 4.20
CA THR A 338 -3.42 6.46 5.17
C THR A 338 -4.78 6.58 5.84
N THR A 339 -5.61 7.56 5.47
CA THR A 339 -6.91 7.80 6.11
C THR A 339 -8.01 8.20 5.13
N ASP A 340 -9.24 8.12 5.61
CA ASP A 340 -10.42 8.61 4.91
C ASP A 340 -11.14 9.69 5.74
N VAL A 341 -11.70 10.66 5.04
CA VAL A 341 -12.50 11.74 5.64
C VAL A 341 -13.76 11.95 4.80
N THR A 342 -14.90 12.12 5.47
CA THR A 342 -16.12 12.51 4.79
C THR A 342 -15.98 13.94 4.25
N GLY A 343 -16.39 14.13 2.99
CA GLY A 343 -16.42 15.44 2.35
C GLY A 343 -17.76 15.73 1.71
N VAL A 344 -18.10 16.99 1.62
CA VAL A 344 -19.28 17.49 0.90
C VAL A 344 -18.83 18.03 -0.45
N VAL A 345 -19.44 17.51 -1.51
CA VAL A 345 -19.15 17.90 -2.89
C VAL A 345 -20.00 19.09 -3.31
N THR A 346 -19.36 20.09 -3.89
CA THR A 346 -20.01 21.19 -4.62
C THR A 346 -19.65 21.07 -6.09
N LEU A 347 -20.67 20.92 -6.95
CA LEU A 347 -20.50 20.83 -8.39
C LEU A 347 -20.32 22.22 -9.01
N PRO A 348 -19.62 22.32 -10.16
CA PRO A 348 -19.48 23.57 -10.89
C PRO A 348 -20.83 24.18 -11.25
N GLU A 349 -20.87 25.50 -11.40
CA GLU A 349 -22.05 26.24 -11.86
C GLU A 349 -22.54 25.68 -13.22
N GLY A 350 -23.83 25.40 -13.31
CA GLY A 350 -24.44 24.81 -14.51
C GLY A 350 -24.39 23.29 -14.58
N THR A 351 -23.75 22.62 -13.62
CA THR A 351 -23.71 21.15 -13.52
C THR A 351 -24.73 20.70 -12.50
N GLU A 352 -25.82 20.05 -12.94
CA GLU A 352 -26.88 19.56 -12.05
C GLU A 352 -26.54 18.20 -11.44
N MET A 353 -25.86 17.33 -12.21
CA MET A 353 -25.50 15.96 -11.80
C MET A 353 -24.21 15.52 -12.46
N VAL A 354 -23.61 14.47 -11.90
CA VAL A 354 -22.45 13.76 -12.45
C VAL A 354 -22.83 12.30 -12.65
N MET A 355 -22.60 11.80 -13.88
CA MET A 355 -22.90 10.43 -14.25
C MET A 355 -21.73 9.49 -13.97
N PRO A 356 -21.97 8.19 -13.72
CA PRO A 356 -20.91 7.19 -13.80
C PRO A 356 -20.21 7.23 -15.17
N GLY A 357 -18.87 7.24 -15.17
CA GLY A 357 -18.03 7.40 -16.37
C GLY A 357 -17.62 8.84 -16.67
N ASP A 358 -18.12 9.82 -15.95
CA ASP A 358 -17.77 11.22 -16.19
C ASP A 358 -16.42 11.61 -15.60
N ASN A 359 -15.72 12.48 -16.33
CA ASN A 359 -14.65 13.32 -15.82
C ASN A 359 -15.22 14.70 -15.48
N THR A 360 -14.99 15.17 -14.26
CA THR A 360 -15.50 16.45 -13.82
C THR A 360 -14.55 17.15 -12.85
N SER A 361 -14.74 18.46 -12.71
CA SER A 361 -14.15 19.21 -11.60
C SER A 361 -15.17 19.36 -10.49
N MET A 362 -14.73 19.44 -9.25
CA MET A 362 -15.58 19.69 -8.11
C MET A 362 -14.83 20.42 -6.99
N THR A 363 -15.56 21.11 -6.15
CA THR A 363 -15.06 21.62 -4.88
C THR A 363 -15.47 20.67 -3.77
N VAL A 364 -14.56 20.36 -2.88
CA VAL A 364 -14.79 19.43 -1.76
C VAL A 364 -14.51 20.15 -0.46
N LYS A 365 -15.43 20.03 0.49
CA LYS A 365 -15.25 20.49 1.87
C LYS A 365 -15.25 19.29 2.81
N LEU A 366 -14.09 19.01 3.40
CA LEU A 366 -13.89 17.93 4.36
C LEU A 366 -14.42 18.30 5.75
N ILE A 367 -14.88 17.31 6.49
CA ILE A 367 -15.33 17.49 7.90
C ILE A 367 -14.17 17.61 8.89
N GLN A 368 -12.95 17.17 8.49
CA GLN A 368 -11.72 17.26 9.25
C GLN A 368 -10.58 17.72 8.35
N PRO A 369 -9.59 18.45 8.88
CA PRO A 369 -8.46 18.89 8.09
C PRO A 369 -7.51 17.74 7.76
N ILE A 370 -6.96 17.75 6.56
CA ILE A 370 -5.96 16.81 6.07
C ILE A 370 -4.71 17.56 5.66
N ALA A 371 -3.54 17.00 5.95
CA ALA A 371 -2.28 17.48 5.39
C ALA A 371 -2.31 17.32 3.87
N MET A 372 -2.40 18.43 3.15
CA MET A 372 -2.72 18.46 1.74
C MET A 372 -1.78 19.37 0.98
N GLU A 373 -1.54 19.02 -0.28
CA GLU A 373 -0.84 19.83 -1.25
C GLU A 373 -1.45 19.63 -2.65
N GLU A 374 -1.20 20.52 -3.56
CA GLU A 374 -1.65 20.39 -4.96
C GLU A 374 -1.07 19.11 -5.58
N ASN A 375 -1.82 18.51 -6.48
CA ASN A 375 -1.56 17.21 -7.11
C ASN A 375 -1.66 15.97 -6.21
N LEU A 376 -2.01 16.12 -4.93
CA LEU A 376 -2.29 14.97 -4.07
C LEU A 376 -3.44 14.15 -4.64
N LYS A 377 -3.20 12.86 -4.87
CA LYS A 377 -4.22 11.91 -5.36
C LYS A 377 -5.08 11.43 -4.21
N PHE A 378 -6.33 11.09 -4.54
CA PHE A 378 -7.28 10.47 -3.59
C PHE A 378 -8.25 9.55 -4.31
N ALA A 379 -8.82 8.62 -3.56
CA ALA A 379 -9.94 7.80 -3.99
C ALA A 379 -11.23 8.26 -3.33
N ILE A 380 -12.36 8.05 -4.00
CA ILE A 380 -13.71 8.34 -3.50
C ILE A 380 -14.43 7.02 -3.28
N ARG A 381 -14.97 6.82 -2.07
CA ARG A 381 -15.70 5.60 -1.72
C ARG A 381 -17.08 5.91 -1.13
N GLU A 382 -18.01 5.02 -1.40
CA GLU A 382 -19.37 5.06 -0.87
C GLU A 382 -19.87 3.63 -0.64
N GLY A 383 -20.48 3.37 0.52
CA GLY A 383 -21.10 2.08 0.80
C GLY A 383 -20.17 0.87 0.62
N GLY A 384 -18.87 1.01 0.93
CA GLY A 384 -17.87 -0.07 0.77
C GLY A 384 -17.32 -0.23 -0.64
N ARG A 385 -17.69 0.62 -1.61
CA ARG A 385 -17.22 0.58 -3.01
C ARG A 385 -16.38 1.80 -3.35
N THR A 386 -15.38 1.61 -4.17
CA THR A 386 -14.70 2.72 -4.84
C THR A 386 -15.58 3.22 -5.97
N VAL A 387 -15.91 4.51 -5.93
CA VAL A 387 -16.81 5.15 -6.90
C VAL A 387 -16.11 6.19 -7.77
N GLY A 388 -14.88 6.55 -7.44
CA GLY A 388 -14.12 7.50 -8.22
C GLY A 388 -12.71 7.69 -7.70
N ALA A 389 -11.94 8.44 -8.45
CA ALA A 389 -10.60 8.89 -8.09
C ALA A 389 -10.34 10.28 -8.61
N GLY A 390 -9.45 11.00 -7.95
CA GLY A 390 -9.11 12.34 -8.35
C GLY A 390 -7.78 12.82 -7.82
N ARG A 391 -7.50 14.07 -8.14
CA ARG A 391 -6.35 14.79 -7.59
C ARG A 391 -6.74 16.22 -7.23
N VAL A 392 -6.12 16.72 -6.19
CA VAL A 392 -6.24 18.11 -5.77
C VAL A 392 -5.64 19.02 -6.84
N THR A 393 -6.42 19.98 -7.34
CA THR A 393 -5.95 20.96 -8.33
C THR A 393 -5.65 22.30 -7.70
N LYS A 394 -6.35 22.65 -6.61
CA LYS A 394 -6.15 23.90 -5.88
C LYS A 394 -6.64 23.78 -4.44
N ILE A 395 -5.89 24.35 -3.53
CA ILE A 395 -6.27 24.47 -2.14
C ILE A 395 -7.02 25.79 -1.92
N ILE A 396 -8.18 25.74 -1.23
CA ILE A 396 -9.01 26.92 -0.93
C ILE A 396 -8.82 27.34 0.53
N LYS A 397 -8.90 26.34 1.48
CA LYS A 397 -8.82 26.63 2.91
C LYS A 397 -8.19 25.51 3.68
#